data_1b7d1d643305ede8033dd97062fd8080
#
_entry.id   1b7d1d643305ede8033dd97062fd8080
#
_cell.length_a   1.000
_cell.length_b   1.000
_cell.length_c   1.000
_cell.angle_alpha   90.00
_cell.angle_beta   90.00
_cell.angle_gamma   90.00
#
_symmetry.space_group_name_H-M   'P 1'
#
loop_
_entity.id
_entity.type
_entity.pdbx_description
1 polymer ?
#
loop_
_entity_poly.entity_id
_entity_poly.type
_entity_poly.pdbx_seq_one_letter_code
_entity_poly.pdbx_strand_id
1 'polypeptide(L)'
;MDLKTGGTNAVHREDLRFYALIEALRMGVPPRLLASYYLDQATFVPEVVSEDSLRATVRRVADGVDHLVGLLHGGRTPSRVPGPPCRWCPARGVCAEGQAWLEERDEA
;
A
#
# COMPACT_ATOMS: atom_id res chain seq x y z
N MET A 1 11.94 -4.32 12.43
CA MET A 1 10.95 -3.36 12.96
C MET A 1 10.97 -2.11 12.11
N ASP A 2 9.82 -1.58 11.81
CA ASP A 2 9.66 -0.36 11.03
C ASP A 2 9.06 0.75 11.90
N LEU A 3 9.67 1.92 11.88
CA LEU A 3 9.23 3.10 12.65
C LEU A 3 8.34 3.97 11.77
N LYS A 4 7.14 4.28 12.23
CA LYS A 4 6.17 5.10 11.52
C LYS A 4 5.81 6.36 12.32
N THR A 5 5.62 7.46 11.61
CA THR A 5 5.00 8.69 12.13
C THR A 5 3.56 8.78 11.64
N GLY A 6 2.72 9.53 12.35
CA GLY A 6 1.30 9.64 12.03
C GLY A 6 0.47 8.45 12.48
N GLY A 7 -0.76 8.38 11.98
CA GLY A 7 -1.73 7.35 12.37
C GLY A 7 -1.48 5.98 11.76
N THR A 8 -2.10 4.97 12.36
CA THR A 8 -2.09 3.60 11.85
C THR A 8 -2.76 3.52 10.48
N ASN A 9 -2.14 2.80 9.54
CA ASN A 9 -2.66 2.61 8.19
C ASN A 9 -2.42 1.16 7.73
N ALA A 10 -3.44 0.56 7.12
CA ALA A 10 -3.35 -0.80 6.59
C ALA A 10 -2.23 -0.96 5.53
N VAL A 11 -1.95 0.09 4.77
CA VAL A 11 -0.85 0.12 3.77
C VAL A 11 0.52 -0.15 4.43
N HIS A 12 0.74 0.33 5.65
CA HIS A 12 2.00 0.10 6.37
C HIS A 12 2.27 -1.40 6.63
N ARG A 13 1.20 -2.17 6.86
CA ARG A 13 1.31 -3.63 7.02
C ARG A 13 1.71 -4.30 5.72
N GLU A 14 1.17 -3.86 4.60
CA GLU A 14 1.51 -4.40 3.28
C GLU A 14 2.96 -4.10 2.89
N ASP A 15 3.48 -2.93 3.26
CA ASP A 15 4.89 -2.58 3.05
C ASP A 15 5.81 -3.55 3.80
N LEU A 16 5.52 -3.84 5.06
CA LEU A 16 6.31 -4.78 5.86
C LEU A 16 6.23 -6.21 5.33
N ARG A 17 5.06 -6.65 4.86
CA ARG A 17 4.90 -7.97 4.24
C ARG A 17 5.71 -8.07 2.95
N PHE A 18 5.79 -7.00 2.18
CA PHE A 18 6.65 -6.94 1.00
C PHE A 18 8.13 -7.08 1.38
N TYR A 19 8.59 -6.39 2.41
CA TYR A 19 9.97 -6.56 2.92
C TYR A 19 10.23 -7.99 3.42
N ALA A 20 9.26 -8.61 4.10
CA ALA A 20 9.37 -10.01 4.52
C ALA A 20 9.53 -10.96 3.33
N LEU A 21 8.82 -10.72 2.24
CA LEU A 21 8.97 -11.48 1.00
C LEU A 21 10.37 -11.31 0.40
N ILE A 22 10.87 -10.08 0.31
CA ILE A 22 12.22 -9.79 -0.19
C ILE A 22 13.28 -10.50 0.65
N GLU A 23 13.17 -10.46 1.98
CA GLU A 23 14.08 -11.18 2.87
C GLU A 23 14.00 -12.69 2.67
N ALA A 24 12.80 -13.25 2.53
CA ALA A 24 12.61 -14.67 2.27
C ALA A 24 13.28 -15.12 0.96
N LEU A 25 13.14 -14.34 -0.10
CA LEU A 25 13.76 -14.61 -1.39
C LEU A 25 15.29 -14.46 -1.35
N ARG A 26 15.78 -13.47 -0.61
CA ARG A 26 17.21 -13.17 -0.51
C ARG A 26 17.95 -14.18 0.37
N MET A 27 17.38 -14.51 1.52
CA MET A 27 18.04 -15.33 2.56
C MET A 27 17.61 -16.80 2.54
N GLY A 28 16.59 -17.16 1.78
CA GLY A 28 15.99 -18.49 1.77
C GLY A 28 15.15 -18.79 3.03
N VAL A 29 15.09 -17.89 3.98
CA VAL A 29 14.32 -18.03 5.23
C VAL A 29 13.59 -16.71 5.50
N PRO A 30 12.26 -16.74 5.70
CA PRO A 30 11.51 -15.54 6.04
C PRO A 30 11.78 -15.11 7.48
N PRO A 31 11.62 -13.80 7.80
CA PRO A 31 11.59 -13.35 9.19
C PRO A 31 10.38 -13.97 9.91
N ARG A 32 10.50 -14.23 11.20
CA ARG A 32 9.40 -14.80 12.00
C ARG A 32 8.35 -13.78 12.39
N LEU A 33 8.79 -12.54 12.61
CA LEU A 33 7.98 -11.47 13.15
C LEU A 33 8.26 -10.17 12.40
N LEU A 34 7.20 -9.49 12.03
CA LEU A 34 7.21 -8.11 11.58
C LEU A 34 6.67 -7.24 12.71
N ALA A 35 7.12 -6.00 12.79
CA ALA A 35 6.59 -5.05 13.75
C ALA A 35 6.61 -3.64 13.21
N SER A 36 5.49 -2.94 13.35
CA SER A 36 5.37 -1.51 13.15
C SER A 36 5.32 -0.82 14.51
N TYR A 37 6.12 0.20 14.70
CA TYR A 37 6.05 1.06 15.87
C TYR A 37 5.62 2.47 15.45
N TYR A 38 4.47 2.90 15.94
CA TYR A 38 3.91 4.21 15.66
C TYR A 38 4.37 5.18 16.75
N LEU A 39 5.28 6.07 16.39
CA LEU A 39 5.95 6.96 17.33
C LEU A 39 5.01 7.94 18.03
N ASP A 40 4.08 8.52 17.27
CA ASP A 40 3.15 9.53 17.80
C ASP A 40 2.18 8.97 18.83
N GLN A 41 1.88 7.67 18.75
CA GLN A 41 0.92 6.98 19.60
C GLN A 41 1.59 6.01 20.58
N ALA A 42 2.93 5.88 20.50
CA ALA A 42 3.69 4.88 21.23
C ALA A 42 3.09 3.46 21.12
N THR A 43 2.61 3.11 19.93
CA THR A 43 1.89 1.86 19.66
C THR A 43 2.76 0.88 18.89
N PHE A 44 2.91 -0.32 19.44
CA PHE A 44 3.62 -1.43 18.83
C PHE A 44 2.62 -2.43 18.24
N VAL A 45 2.74 -2.69 16.92
CA VAL A 45 1.87 -3.62 16.20
C VAL A 45 2.71 -4.75 15.62
N PRO A 46 2.76 -5.92 16.30
CA PRO A 46 3.45 -7.10 15.78
C PRO A 46 2.58 -7.89 14.81
N GLU A 47 3.22 -8.59 13.90
CA GLU A 47 2.58 -9.54 12.99
C GLU A 47 3.49 -10.75 12.78
N VAL A 48 2.97 -11.94 13.01
CA VAL A 48 3.68 -13.20 12.73
C VAL A 48 3.66 -13.45 11.22
N VAL A 49 4.83 -13.73 10.66
CA VAL A 49 4.94 -14.09 9.24
C VAL A 49 4.50 -15.53 9.06
N SER A 50 3.51 -15.74 8.19
CA SER A 50 3.02 -17.05 7.81
C SER A 50 3.29 -17.33 6.33
N GLU A 51 3.27 -18.59 5.95
CA GLU A 51 3.35 -18.96 4.53
C GLU A 51 2.20 -18.35 3.72
N ASP A 52 0.99 -18.34 4.29
CA ASP A 52 -0.17 -17.72 3.64
C ASP A 52 -0.02 -16.22 3.41
N SER A 53 0.55 -15.50 4.38
CA SER A 53 0.83 -14.07 4.22
C SER A 53 1.89 -13.79 3.15
N LEU A 54 2.92 -14.63 3.05
CA LEU A 54 3.93 -14.55 2.00
C LEU A 54 3.34 -14.86 0.62
N ARG A 55 2.53 -15.91 0.51
CA ARG A 55 1.84 -16.26 -0.74
C ARG A 55 0.87 -15.17 -1.20
N ALA A 56 0.12 -14.57 -0.28
CA ALA A 56 -0.75 -13.45 -0.58
C ALA A 56 0.05 -12.23 -1.09
N THR A 57 1.21 -11.97 -0.50
CA THR A 57 2.11 -10.90 -0.94
C THR A 57 2.67 -11.16 -2.33
N VAL A 58 3.06 -12.40 -2.65
CA VAL A 58 3.51 -12.79 -3.99
C VAL A 58 2.41 -12.51 -5.03
N ARG A 59 1.17 -12.92 -4.75
CA ARG A 59 0.03 -12.68 -5.67
C ARG A 59 -0.19 -11.18 -5.88
N ARG A 60 -0.18 -10.41 -4.81
CA ARG A 60 -0.34 -8.95 -4.86
C ARG A 60 0.74 -8.29 -5.72
N VAL A 61 2.00 -8.70 -5.56
CA VAL A 61 3.13 -8.19 -6.36
C VAL A 61 2.99 -8.61 -7.81
N ALA A 62 2.68 -9.88 -8.08
CA ALA A 62 2.49 -10.40 -9.44
C ALA A 62 1.32 -9.68 -10.16
N ASP A 63 0.19 -9.48 -9.48
CA ASP A 63 -0.96 -8.75 -10.02
C ASP A 63 -0.60 -7.28 -10.30
N GLY A 64 0.17 -6.65 -9.42
CA GLY A 64 0.65 -5.28 -9.61
C GLY A 64 1.58 -5.14 -10.80
N VAL A 65 2.52 -6.07 -10.98
CA VAL A 65 3.41 -6.11 -12.14
C VAL A 65 2.63 -6.34 -13.43
N ASP A 66 1.70 -7.29 -13.44
CA ASP A 66 0.84 -7.58 -14.59
C ASP A 66 -0.01 -6.36 -14.98
N HIS A 67 -0.57 -5.68 -14.00
CA HIS A 67 -1.31 -4.44 -14.20
C HIS A 67 -0.43 -3.34 -14.81
N LEU A 68 0.77 -3.14 -14.27
CA LEU A 68 1.72 -2.15 -14.77
C LEU A 68 2.15 -2.45 -16.21
N VAL A 69 2.47 -3.71 -16.51
CA VAL A 69 2.83 -4.16 -17.87
C VAL A 69 1.66 -3.91 -18.83
N GLY A 70 0.44 -4.21 -18.43
CA GLY A 70 -0.76 -3.94 -19.22
C GLY A 70 -0.96 -2.47 -19.54
N LEU A 71 -0.70 -1.58 -18.58
CA LEU A 71 -0.74 -0.12 -18.78
C LEU A 71 0.36 0.36 -19.76
N LEU A 72 1.59 -0.12 -19.58
CA LEU A 72 2.74 0.29 -20.40
C LEU A 72 2.63 -0.18 -21.86
N HIS A 73 2.05 -1.34 -22.08
CA HIS A 73 1.88 -1.92 -23.42
C HIS A 73 0.52 -1.62 -24.05
N GLY A 74 -0.30 -0.76 -23.44
CA GLY A 74 -1.60 -0.34 -23.98
C GLY A 74 -2.71 -1.40 -23.92
N GLY A 75 -2.49 -2.53 -23.22
CA GLY A 75 -3.51 -3.57 -23.00
C GLY A 75 -4.54 -3.22 -21.91
N ARG A 76 -4.27 -2.22 -21.10
CA ARG A 76 -5.17 -1.71 -20.04
C ARG A 76 -5.29 -0.20 -20.10
N THR A 77 -6.48 0.29 -19.79
CA THR A 77 -6.74 1.72 -19.60
C THR A 77 -6.51 2.09 -18.14
N PRO A 78 -5.78 3.18 -17.85
CA PRO A 78 -5.63 3.65 -16.48
C PRO A 78 -6.98 3.98 -15.84
N SER A 79 -7.17 3.55 -14.60
CA SER A 79 -8.33 3.93 -13.80
C SER A 79 -7.96 4.99 -12.77
N ARG A 80 -8.91 5.88 -12.48
CA ARG A 80 -8.75 6.89 -11.42
C ARG A 80 -9.51 6.39 -10.20
N VAL A 81 -8.84 6.44 -9.05
CA VAL A 81 -9.43 6.06 -7.77
C VAL A 81 -9.37 7.28 -6.85
N PRO A 82 -10.46 8.07 -6.76
CA PRO A 82 -10.47 9.24 -5.91
C PRO A 82 -10.37 8.85 -4.44
N GLY A 83 -9.72 9.72 -3.66
CA GLY A 83 -9.46 9.45 -2.25
C GLY A 83 -8.76 10.62 -1.57
N PRO A 84 -8.31 10.46 -0.31
CA PRO A 84 -7.63 11.51 0.45
C PRO A 84 -6.46 12.17 -0.30
N PRO A 85 -5.66 11.44 -1.12
CA PRO A 85 -4.57 12.04 -1.89
C PRO A 85 -5.02 13.10 -2.90
N CYS A 86 -6.31 13.14 -3.28
CA CYS A 86 -6.84 14.14 -4.21
C CYS A 86 -6.64 15.58 -3.70
N ARG A 87 -6.53 15.77 -2.38
CA ARG A 87 -6.29 17.07 -1.77
C ARG A 87 -4.97 17.70 -2.21
N TRP A 88 -3.96 16.86 -2.48
CA TRP A 88 -2.60 17.28 -2.85
C TRP A 88 -2.22 16.88 -4.29
N CYS A 89 -3.17 16.34 -5.04
CA CYS A 89 -2.92 15.85 -6.39
C CYS A 89 -2.63 17.01 -7.35
N PRO A 90 -1.52 16.96 -8.11
CA PRO A 90 -1.23 17.99 -9.11
C PRO A 90 -2.30 18.10 -10.21
N ALA A 91 -3.01 17.00 -10.49
CA ALA A 91 -4.09 16.96 -11.48
C ALA A 91 -5.46 17.40 -10.92
N ARG A 92 -5.53 17.88 -9.67
CA ARG A 92 -6.77 18.27 -9.01
C ARG A 92 -7.64 19.23 -9.86
N GLY A 93 -7.00 20.19 -10.53
CA GLY A 93 -7.72 21.21 -11.29
C GLY A 93 -8.40 20.70 -12.57
N VAL A 94 -8.03 19.51 -13.05
CA VAL A 94 -8.52 18.94 -14.31
C VAL A 94 -9.13 17.53 -14.16
N CYS A 95 -9.22 17.04 -12.92
CA CYS A 95 -9.75 15.70 -12.63
C CYS A 95 -11.16 15.81 -12.05
N ALA A 96 -12.17 15.55 -12.87
CA ALA A 96 -13.58 15.64 -12.45
C ALA A 96 -13.91 14.68 -11.28
N GLU A 97 -13.41 13.44 -11.32
CA GLU A 97 -13.66 12.46 -10.27
C GLU A 97 -13.04 12.87 -8.93
N GLY A 98 -11.83 13.46 -8.98
CA GLY A 98 -11.17 13.97 -7.78
C GLY A 98 -11.87 15.17 -7.18
N GLN A 99 -12.38 16.08 -8.03
CA GLN A 99 -13.16 17.24 -7.60
C GLN A 99 -14.48 16.81 -6.95
N ALA A 100 -15.24 15.93 -7.59
CA ALA A 100 -16.48 15.41 -7.05
C ALA A 100 -16.29 14.77 -5.66
N TRP A 101 -15.23 13.96 -5.51
CA TRP A 101 -14.91 13.33 -4.22
C TRP A 101 -14.59 14.36 -3.12
N LEU A 102 -13.92 15.46 -3.46
CA LEU A 102 -13.59 16.52 -2.51
C LEU A 102 -14.83 17.31 -2.10
N GLU A 103 -15.71 17.64 -3.06
CA GLU A 103 -16.97 18.36 -2.84
C GLU A 103 -17.90 17.59 -1.89
N GLU A 104 -18.10 16.28 -2.12
CA GLU A 104 -18.91 15.42 -1.24
C GLU A 104 -18.41 15.41 0.22
N ARG A 105 -17.11 15.61 0.43
CA ARG A 105 -16.51 15.62 1.76
C ARG A 105 -16.52 16.98 2.44
N ASP A 106 -16.49 18.03 1.67
CA ASP A 106 -16.58 19.41 2.21
C ASP A 106 -18.03 19.77 2.59
N GLU A 107 -19.02 19.06 2.00
CA GLU A 107 -20.45 19.20 2.34
C GLU A 107 -20.89 18.31 3.54
N ALA A 108 -20.08 17.35 3.94
CA ALA A 108 -20.35 16.44 5.05
C ALA A 108 -19.73 16.93 6.37
#